data_20c621ffc44e296af5e72073984b7dbc
#
_entry.id   20c621ffc44e296af5e72073984b7dbc
#
_cell.length_a   1.000
_cell.length_b   1.000
_cell.length_c   1.000
_cell.angle_alpha   90.00
_cell.angle_beta   90.00
_cell.angle_gamma   90.00
#
_symmetry.space_group_name_H-M   'P 1'
#
loop_
_entity.id
_entity.type
_entity.pdbx_description
1 polymer ?
#
loop_
_entity_poly.entity_id
_entity_poly.type
_entity_poly.pdbx_seq_one_letter_code
_entity_poly.pdbx_strand_id
1 'polypeptide(L)'
;LVRLVTSKIFLAKHYPVKVHAGAANKVNISLPDLMSTLVRMGYTGAVTGVVNLTAGSITEDQMINLLLYGFTLVHTLGQAAWDIATHFILNPGVAKNVSVALKALGANTSRFGAALVECDVLQGRGAGVLDLTAEARYRCDITSVNTKVIPYSDELRSHIRAIISAELRGRTCELPDLDTWWTSRWLWCVNGSQTTLASHGLGIDHKMWSHSHDRVYRRMAAEALDREPLTSWSGRTTVSQSIKLENGKQRAIFACDTASYFAFSWILGAVEKIWRDDRVILNPGAGGHLGITKRVRNAQRGGGVNLMLDYDDFNSHHATETMQAVFDELCAAFNAPHWYREKLKTSFTDMHMMINGVDMTVAGTLMSGHRGTTFINSVLNAAYIRYAVGGDTFMR
;
A
#
# COMPACT_ATOMS: atom_id res chain seq x y z
N LEU A 1 18.05 -41.55 -7.02
CA LEU A 1 16.95 -40.58 -7.04
C LEU A 1 17.30 -39.31 -6.27
N VAL A 2 17.67 -39.38 -5.00
CA VAL A 2 18.01 -38.22 -4.15
C VAL A 2 19.04 -37.28 -4.77
N ARG A 3 20.17 -37.85 -5.26
CA ARG A 3 21.20 -37.06 -5.95
C ARG A 3 20.68 -36.36 -7.21
N LEU A 4 19.70 -36.91 -7.87
CA LEU A 4 19.09 -36.30 -9.05
C LEU A 4 18.19 -35.12 -8.64
N VAL A 5 17.26 -35.33 -7.71
CA VAL A 5 16.27 -34.32 -7.31
C VAL A 5 16.88 -33.14 -6.54
N THR A 6 18.08 -33.31 -6.01
CA THR A 6 18.82 -32.21 -5.35
C THR A 6 19.88 -31.55 -6.23
N SER A 7 20.04 -32.03 -7.47
CA SER A 7 21.02 -31.47 -8.39
C SER A 7 20.61 -30.09 -8.89
N LYS A 8 21.57 -29.15 -8.96
CA LYS A 8 21.33 -27.78 -9.45
C LYS A 8 20.71 -27.76 -10.85
N ILE A 9 21.14 -28.69 -11.75
CA ILE A 9 20.63 -28.77 -13.12
C ILE A 9 19.14 -29.17 -13.11
N PHE A 10 18.79 -30.21 -12.35
CA PHE A 10 17.40 -30.66 -12.24
C PHE A 10 16.52 -29.56 -11.64
N LEU A 11 16.96 -28.93 -10.55
CA LEU A 11 16.18 -27.92 -9.87
C LEU A 11 15.97 -26.67 -10.74
N ALA A 12 16.99 -26.19 -11.43
CA ALA A 12 16.85 -25.06 -12.35
C ALA A 12 15.90 -25.34 -13.53
N LYS A 13 15.85 -26.62 -14.00
CA LYS A 13 14.93 -27.01 -15.04
C LYS A 13 13.47 -27.07 -14.59
N HIS A 14 13.22 -27.51 -13.36
CA HIS A 14 11.86 -27.78 -12.87
C HIS A 14 11.28 -26.69 -11.95
N TYR A 15 12.12 -25.80 -11.42
CA TYR A 15 11.73 -24.70 -10.56
C TYR A 15 12.35 -23.39 -11.09
N PRO A 16 11.70 -22.75 -12.06
CA PRO A 16 12.23 -21.53 -12.65
C PRO A 16 12.26 -20.41 -11.63
N VAL A 17 13.29 -19.56 -11.74
CA VAL A 17 13.40 -18.33 -10.96
C VAL A 17 12.31 -17.35 -11.41
N LYS A 18 11.74 -16.57 -10.50
CA LYS A 18 10.77 -15.53 -10.85
C LYS A 18 11.37 -14.49 -11.80
N VAL A 19 10.57 -14.11 -12.80
CA VAL A 19 10.97 -13.14 -13.84
C VAL A 19 11.25 -11.75 -13.25
N HIS A 20 10.58 -11.37 -12.16
CA HIS A 20 10.75 -10.06 -11.55
C HIS A 20 11.76 -10.09 -10.39
N ALA A 21 12.89 -9.42 -10.56
CA ALA A 21 13.94 -9.32 -9.54
C ALA A 21 13.42 -8.77 -8.17
N GLY A 22 12.42 -7.88 -8.20
CA GLY A 22 11.77 -7.36 -6.99
C GLY A 22 10.93 -8.37 -6.22
N ALA A 23 10.59 -9.53 -6.85
CA ALA A 23 9.87 -10.63 -6.23
C ALA A 23 10.80 -11.73 -5.70
N ALA A 24 12.10 -11.63 -5.94
CA ALA A 24 13.07 -12.59 -5.50
C ALA A 24 13.07 -12.76 -3.97
N ASN A 25 13.44 -13.95 -3.53
CA ASN A 25 13.57 -14.29 -2.12
C ASN A 25 14.64 -13.40 -1.45
N LYS A 26 14.22 -12.55 -0.52
CA LYS A 26 15.13 -11.62 0.18
C LYS A 26 16.03 -12.32 1.21
N VAL A 27 15.75 -13.54 1.56
CA VAL A 27 16.51 -14.30 2.56
C VAL A 27 17.70 -15.05 1.92
N ASN A 28 17.80 -15.04 0.58
CA ASN A 28 18.88 -15.68 -0.19
C ASN A 28 19.11 -17.15 0.20
N ILE A 29 18.05 -17.90 0.40
CA ILE A 29 18.14 -19.34 0.66
C ILE A 29 18.34 -20.07 -0.68
N SER A 30 19.42 -20.82 -0.79
CA SER A 30 19.67 -21.70 -1.92
C SER A 30 18.76 -22.93 -1.85
N LEU A 31 17.93 -23.16 -2.86
CA LEU A 31 17.06 -24.35 -2.91
C LEU A 31 17.86 -25.67 -2.85
N PRO A 32 18.98 -25.87 -3.59
CA PRO A 32 19.78 -27.07 -3.47
C PRO A 32 20.32 -27.31 -2.05
N ASP A 33 20.75 -26.24 -1.36
CA ASP A 33 21.32 -26.34 0.00
C ASP A 33 20.23 -26.66 1.02
N LEU A 34 19.04 -26.06 0.89
CA LEU A 34 17.88 -26.35 1.74
C LEU A 34 17.47 -27.82 1.58
N MET A 35 17.30 -28.29 0.34
CA MET A 35 16.91 -29.67 0.09
C MET A 35 17.96 -30.67 0.62
N SER A 36 19.23 -30.40 0.37
CA SER A 36 20.34 -31.23 0.89
C SER A 36 20.34 -31.25 2.42
N THR A 37 20.01 -30.15 3.06
CA THR A 37 19.93 -30.06 4.51
C THR A 37 18.76 -30.89 5.04
N LEU A 38 17.56 -30.78 4.44
CA LEU A 38 16.39 -31.58 4.82
C LEU A 38 16.63 -33.08 4.63
N VAL A 39 17.32 -33.46 3.55
CA VAL A 39 17.72 -34.87 3.32
C VAL A 39 18.64 -35.37 4.42
N ARG A 40 19.67 -34.59 4.81
CA ARG A 40 20.55 -34.93 5.94
C ARG A 40 19.83 -35.03 7.28
N MET A 41 18.76 -34.25 7.48
CA MET A 41 17.90 -34.31 8.65
C MET A 41 16.91 -35.48 8.65
N GLY A 42 16.94 -36.36 7.63
CA GLY A 42 16.10 -37.54 7.54
C GLY A 42 14.78 -37.36 6.77
N TYR A 43 14.51 -36.20 6.17
CA TYR A 43 13.28 -35.90 5.42
C TYR A 43 13.33 -36.30 3.94
N THR A 44 14.14 -37.31 3.59
CA THR A 44 14.34 -37.75 2.20
C THR A 44 13.02 -38.09 1.50
N GLY A 45 12.15 -38.86 2.16
CA GLY A 45 10.85 -39.27 1.62
C GLY A 45 9.95 -38.05 1.33
N ALA A 46 9.89 -37.12 2.27
CA ALA A 46 9.12 -35.88 2.15
C ALA A 46 9.62 -35.03 0.98
N VAL A 47 10.93 -34.76 0.91
CA VAL A 47 11.55 -33.98 -0.18
C VAL A 47 11.25 -34.62 -1.54
N THR A 48 11.40 -35.94 -1.65
CA THR A 48 11.10 -36.67 -2.89
C THR A 48 9.62 -36.60 -3.25
N GLY A 49 8.73 -36.78 -2.30
CA GLY A 49 7.28 -36.70 -2.47
C GLY A 49 6.84 -35.32 -2.96
N VAL A 50 7.33 -34.28 -2.31
CA VAL A 50 7.05 -32.89 -2.70
C VAL A 50 7.55 -32.60 -4.12
N VAL A 51 8.77 -33.02 -4.48
CA VAL A 51 9.31 -32.85 -5.83
C VAL A 51 8.45 -33.53 -6.86
N ASN A 52 8.02 -34.77 -6.62
CA ASN A 52 7.18 -35.52 -7.58
C ASN A 52 5.84 -34.82 -7.86
N LEU A 53 5.29 -34.10 -6.87
CA LEU A 53 4.00 -33.40 -6.98
C LEU A 53 4.12 -31.99 -7.56
N THR A 54 5.27 -31.34 -7.42
CA THR A 54 5.39 -29.91 -7.71
C THR A 54 6.33 -29.54 -8.86
N ALA A 55 7.14 -30.51 -9.36
CA ALA A 55 8.11 -30.24 -10.41
C ALA A 55 7.44 -29.68 -11.69
N GLY A 56 7.88 -28.52 -12.12
CA GLY A 56 7.32 -27.83 -13.29
C GLY A 56 6.06 -27.00 -13.02
N SER A 57 5.49 -27.08 -11.79
CA SER A 57 4.24 -26.40 -11.46
C SER A 57 4.43 -25.13 -10.63
N ILE A 58 5.56 -24.99 -9.95
CA ILE A 58 5.86 -23.86 -9.06
C ILE A 58 7.26 -23.32 -9.30
N THR A 59 7.52 -22.09 -8.85
CA THR A 59 8.83 -21.44 -8.95
C THR A 59 9.78 -21.90 -7.84
N GLU A 60 11.08 -21.62 -8.00
CA GLU A 60 12.11 -21.87 -6.97
C GLU A 60 11.73 -21.29 -5.61
N ASP A 61 11.28 -20.04 -5.60
CA ASP A 61 10.87 -19.28 -4.42
C ASP A 61 9.67 -19.94 -3.71
N GLN A 62 8.70 -20.41 -4.49
CA GLN A 62 7.54 -21.14 -3.96
C GLN A 62 7.95 -22.50 -3.39
N MET A 63 8.89 -23.19 -4.01
CA MET A 63 9.41 -24.46 -3.49
C MET A 63 10.17 -24.26 -2.16
N ILE A 64 10.97 -23.20 -2.05
CA ILE A 64 11.63 -22.83 -0.79
C ILE A 64 10.59 -22.55 0.30
N ASN A 65 9.56 -21.75 -0.01
CA ASN A 65 8.49 -21.44 0.93
C ASN A 65 7.75 -22.71 1.38
N LEU A 66 7.43 -23.61 0.45
CA LEU A 66 6.77 -24.88 0.77
C LEU A 66 7.61 -25.73 1.72
N LEU A 67 8.91 -25.91 1.43
CA LEU A 67 9.80 -26.71 2.26
C LEU A 67 9.96 -26.15 3.66
N LEU A 68 10.11 -24.83 3.81
CA LEU A 68 10.20 -24.15 5.10
C LEU A 68 8.90 -24.27 5.89
N TYR A 69 7.77 -24.07 5.23
CA TYR A 69 6.45 -24.17 5.84
C TYR A 69 6.15 -25.60 6.30
N GLY A 70 6.34 -26.60 5.43
CA GLY A 70 6.18 -28.00 5.78
C GLY A 70 7.06 -28.40 6.94
N PHE A 71 8.33 -27.97 6.95
CA PHE A 71 9.25 -28.21 8.06
C PHE A 71 8.76 -27.56 9.38
N THR A 72 8.20 -26.38 9.30
CA THR A 72 7.63 -25.70 10.49
C THR A 72 6.45 -26.48 11.05
N LEU A 73 5.59 -27.03 10.21
CA LEU A 73 4.41 -27.77 10.61
C LEU A 73 4.69 -29.22 11.06
N VAL A 74 5.83 -29.79 10.66
CA VAL A 74 6.11 -31.22 10.93
C VAL A 74 6.12 -31.58 12.41
N HIS A 75 6.50 -30.63 13.28
CA HIS A 75 6.50 -30.83 14.72
C HIS A 75 5.09 -30.94 15.32
N THR A 76 4.07 -30.49 14.60
CA THR A 76 2.68 -30.47 15.08
C THR A 76 1.79 -31.42 14.32
N LEU A 77 2.02 -31.61 13.03
CA LEU A 77 1.19 -32.39 12.11
C LEU A 77 1.89 -33.66 11.61
N GLY A 78 3.13 -33.91 12.04
CA GLY A 78 3.91 -35.05 11.57
C GLY A 78 4.09 -35.07 10.05
N GLN A 79 4.05 -36.24 9.45
CA GLN A 79 4.24 -36.38 7.99
C GLN A 79 3.14 -35.71 7.15
N ALA A 80 1.93 -35.56 7.68
CA ALA A 80 0.83 -34.86 6.99
C ALA A 80 1.15 -33.37 6.69
N ALA A 81 2.13 -32.79 7.40
CA ALA A 81 2.58 -31.42 7.14
C ALA A 81 3.01 -31.19 5.70
N TRP A 82 3.66 -32.16 5.09
CA TRP A 82 4.16 -32.05 3.72
C TRP A 82 3.03 -32.10 2.67
N ASP A 83 2.05 -32.98 2.90
CA ASP A 83 0.87 -33.09 2.02
C ASP A 83 0.02 -31.82 2.11
N ILE A 84 -0.17 -31.29 3.31
CA ILE A 84 -0.90 -30.05 3.58
C ILE A 84 -0.19 -28.86 2.91
N ALA A 85 1.13 -28.73 3.10
CA ALA A 85 1.91 -27.65 2.49
C ALA A 85 1.86 -27.75 0.95
N THR A 86 1.98 -28.94 0.40
CA THR A 86 1.88 -29.19 -1.04
C THR A 86 0.49 -28.87 -1.58
N HIS A 87 -0.55 -29.25 -0.86
CA HIS A 87 -1.92 -28.92 -1.25
C HIS A 87 -2.14 -27.41 -1.30
N PHE A 88 -1.68 -26.67 -0.29
CA PHE A 88 -1.84 -25.22 -0.24
C PHE A 88 -1.06 -24.48 -1.34
N ILE A 89 0.17 -24.90 -1.65
CA ILE A 89 0.96 -24.22 -2.68
C ILE A 89 0.34 -24.44 -4.07
N LEU A 90 -0.25 -25.59 -4.31
CA LEU A 90 -0.91 -25.92 -5.57
C LEU A 90 -2.34 -25.34 -5.67
N ASN A 91 -2.95 -24.99 -4.54
CA ASN A 91 -4.32 -24.49 -4.46
C ASN A 91 -4.39 -23.16 -3.66
N PRO A 92 -3.89 -22.04 -4.22
CA PRO A 92 -3.77 -20.77 -3.51
C PRO A 92 -5.12 -20.21 -3.00
N GLY A 93 -6.21 -20.48 -3.71
CA GLY A 93 -7.57 -20.09 -3.27
C GLY A 93 -7.98 -20.81 -1.99
N VAL A 94 -7.68 -22.12 -1.89
CA VAL A 94 -7.95 -22.89 -0.66
C VAL A 94 -7.09 -22.38 0.48
N ALA A 95 -5.79 -22.15 0.26
CA ALA A 95 -4.89 -21.60 1.28
C ALA A 95 -5.39 -20.27 1.83
N LYS A 96 -5.81 -19.36 0.95
CA LYS A 96 -6.38 -18.06 1.33
C LYS A 96 -7.64 -18.22 2.21
N ASN A 97 -8.58 -19.06 1.78
CA ASN A 97 -9.83 -19.28 2.52
C ASN A 97 -9.58 -19.92 3.90
N VAL A 98 -8.68 -20.88 3.97
CA VAL A 98 -8.28 -21.51 5.24
C VAL A 98 -7.61 -20.49 6.16
N SER A 99 -6.68 -19.68 5.66
CA SER A 99 -6.03 -18.62 6.45
C SER A 99 -7.06 -17.63 7.02
N VAL A 100 -8.01 -17.18 6.20
CA VAL A 100 -9.09 -16.26 6.62
C VAL A 100 -9.96 -16.91 7.70
N ALA A 101 -10.40 -18.15 7.49
CA ALA A 101 -11.23 -18.88 8.46
C ALA A 101 -10.52 -19.07 9.79
N LEU A 102 -9.24 -19.46 9.76
CA LEU A 102 -8.43 -19.65 10.98
C LEU A 102 -8.24 -18.33 11.75
N LYS A 103 -8.02 -17.23 11.03
CA LYS A 103 -7.91 -15.88 11.63
C LYS A 103 -9.25 -15.46 12.26
N ALA A 104 -10.37 -15.71 11.59
CA ALA A 104 -11.71 -15.40 12.10
C ALA A 104 -12.05 -16.20 13.36
N LEU A 105 -11.58 -17.45 13.45
CA LEU A 105 -11.73 -18.30 14.63
C LEU A 105 -10.72 -17.99 15.76
N GLY A 106 -9.82 -17.02 15.56
CA GLY A 106 -8.79 -16.69 16.53
C GLY A 106 -7.67 -17.74 16.64
N ALA A 107 -7.59 -18.69 15.71
CA ALA A 107 -6.60 -19.76 15.73
C ALA A 107 -5.16 -19.24 15.65
N ASN A 108 -4.94 -18.07 15.04
CA ASN A 108 -3.65 -17.40 14.98
C ASN A 108 -3.07 -17.02 16.35
N THR A 109 -3.85 -17.06 17.42
CA THR A 109 -3.39 -16.84 18.80
C THR A 109 -2.89 -18.12 19.47
N SER A 110 -3.14 -19.28 18.86
CA SER A 110 -2.68 -20.57 19.34
C SER A 110 -1.32 -20.96 18.73
N ARG A 111 -0.55 -21.80 19.44
CA ARG A 111 0.74 -22.31 18.94
C ARG A 111 0.62 -23.03 17.59
N PHE A 112 -0.44 -23.81 17.42
CA PHE A 112 -0.69 -24.55 16.18
C PHE A 112 -1.19 -23.64 15.05
N GLY A 113 -2.19 -22.83 15.32
CA GLY A 113 -2.81 -21.98 14.35
C GLY A 113 -1.90 -20.84 13.89
N ALA A 114 -1.01 -20.34 14.75
CA ALA A 114 -0.05 -19.31 14.38
C ALA A 114 0.84 -19.71 13.19
N ALA A 115 1.28 -20.97 13.13
CA ALA A 115 2.02 -21.46 11.97
C ALA A 115 1.09 -21.77 10.79
N LEU A 116 -0.06 -22.39 11.05
CA LEU A 116 -0.97 -22.83 9.98
C LEU A 116 -1.59 -21.67 9.20
N VAL A 117 -1.87 -20.54 9.84
CA VAL A 117 -2.45 -19.35 9.15
C VAL A 117 -1.55 -18.73 8.09
N GLU A 118 -0.24 -19.04 8.13
CA GLU A 118 0.73 -18.52 7.14
C GLU A 118 0.65 -19.23 5.78
N CYS A 119 -0.30 -20.15 5.60
CA CYS A 119 -0.48 -20.86 4.32
C CYS A 119 -0.78 -19.93 3.13
N ASP A 120 -1.36 -18.77 3.34
CA ASP A 120 -1.66 -17.79 2.28
C ASP A 120 -0.41 -17.06 1.73
N VAL A 121 0.71 -17.07 2.47
CA VAL A 121 1.96 -16.42 2.02
C VAL A 121 2.88 -17.36 1.22
N LEU A 122 2.54 -18.64 1.09
CA LEU A 122 3.34 -19.63 0.37
C LEU A 122 3.58 -19.25 -1.10
N GLN A 123 2.62 -18.58 -1.73
CA GLN A 123 2.74 -18.13 -3.11
C GLN A 123 3.88 -17.11 -3.31
N GLY A 124 4.37 -16.53 -2.22
CA GLY A 124 5.39 -15.50 -2.28
C GLY A 124 4.91 -14.22 -2.94
N ARG A 125 5.85 -13.33 -3.27
CA ARG A 125 5.57 -12.01 -3.84
C ARG A 125 5.41 -12.11 -5.36
N GLY A 126 4.47 -11.33 -5.91
CA GLY A 126 4.27 -11.20 -7.35
C GLY A 126 3.52 -12.36 -7.99
N ALA A 127 2.84 -13.21 -7.23
CA ALA A 127 1.89 -14.18 -7.78
C ALA A 127 0.68 -13.46 -8.41
N GLY A 128 0.07 -14.10 -9.41
CA GLY A 128 -1.05 -13.53 -10.14
C GLY A 128 -0.62 -12.75 -11.39
N VAL A 129 -1.61 -12.31 -12.15
CA VAL A 129 -1.44 -11.53 -13.38
C VAL A 129 -2.17 -10.21 -13.22
N LEU A 130 -1.51 -9.11 -13.57
CA LEU A 130 -2.08 -7.78 -13.60
C LEU A 130 -1.86 -7.16 -14.97
N ASP A 131 -2.94 -6.73 -15.62
CA ASP A 131 -2.85 -5.84 -16.79
C ASP A 131 -2.76 -4.38 -16.31
N LEU A 132 -1.51 -3.90 -16.20
CA LEU A 132 -1.24 -2.53 -15.75
C LEU A 132 -1.83 -1.48 -16.69
N THR A 133 -1.88 -1.77 -18.00
CA THR A 133 -2.42 -0.85 -19.00
C THR A 133 -3.94 -0.75 -18.88
N ALA A 134 -4.63 -1.86 -18.68
CA ALA A 134 -6.07 -1.88 -18.44
C ALA A 134 -6.44 -1.12 -17.15
N GLU A 135 -5.71 -1.35 -16.08
CA GLU A 135 -5.88 -0.61 -14.80
C GLU A 135 -5.66 0.90 -14.96
N ALA A 136 -4.63 1.30 -15.72
CA ALA A 136 -4.36 2.70 -15.99
C ALA A 136 -5.46 3.35 -16.83
N ARG A 137 -5.94 2.69 -17.88
CA ARG A 137 -7.05 3.17 -18.70
C ARG A 137 -8.34 3.32 -17.91
N TYR A 138 -8.64 2.37 -17.02
CA TYR A 138 -9.78 2.46 -16.12
C TYR A 138 -9.76 3.77 -15.30
N ARG A 139 -8.58 4.19 -14.81
CA ARG A 139 -8.43 5.45 -14.05
C ARG A 139 -8.60 6.71 -14.90
N CYS A 140 -8.57 6.58 -16.21
CA CYS A 140 -8.79 7.68 -17.16
C CYS A 140 -10.16 7.63 -17.83
N ASP A 141 -10.98 6.62 -17.57
CA ASP A 141 -12.33 6.48 -18.10
C ASP A 141 -13.37 6.96 -17.09
N ILE A 142 -13.92 8.15 -17.33
CA ILE A 142 -14.90 8.76 -16.43
C ILE A 142 -16.19 7.95 -16.32
N THR A 143 -16.56 7.20 -17.36
CA THR A 143 -17.80 6.39 -17.32
C THR A 143 -17.66 5.20 -16.39
N SER A 144 -16.51 4.53 -16.44
CA SER A 144 -16.18 3.41 -15.55
C SER A 144 -16.01 3.85 -14.10
N VAL A 145 -15.31 4.98 -13.88
CA VAL A 145 -15.07 5.54 -12.55
C VAL A 145 -16.36 5.98 -11.89
N ASN A 146 -17.24 6.71 -12.59
CA ASN A 146 -18.46 7.27 -12.04
C ASN A 146 -19.46 6.22 -11.52
N THR A 147 -19.32 4.96 -11.89
CA THR A 147 -20.20 3.88 -11.36
C THR A 147 -20.07 3.67 -9.85
N LYS A 148 -18.94 4.04 -9.28
CA LYS A 148 -18.62 3.83 -7.84
C LYS A 148 -18.55 5.13 -7.04
N VAL A 149 -18.59 6.29 -7.70
CA VAL A 149 -18.37 7.59 -7.04
C VAL A 149 -19.54 7.94 -6.14
N ILE A 150 -19.23 8.33 -4.90
CA ILE A 150 -20.20 8.95 -3.98
C ILE A 150 -20.30 10.42 -4.35
N PRO A 151 -21.51 10.91 -4.73
CA PRO A 151 -21.69 12.28 -5.18
C PRO A 151 -21.29 13.30 -4.10
N TYR A 152 -20.69 14.41 -4.54
CA TYR A 152 -20.47 15.55 -3.67
C TYR A 152 -21.78 16.23 -3.30
N SER A 153 -21.89 16.69 -2.05
CA SER A 153 -22.96 17.57 -1.58
C SER A 153 -22.43 18.54 -0.51
N ASP A 154 -23.11 19.66 -0.32
CA ASP A 154 -22.77 20.60 0.76
C ASP A 154 -22.97 19.98 2.15
N GLU A 155 -23.91 19.06 2.28
CA GLU A 155 -24.11 18.30 3.51
C GLU A 155 -22.88 17.41 3.78
N LEU A 156 -22.39 16.65 2.78
CA LEU A 156 -21.17 15.87 2.92
C LEU A 156 -19.96 16.76 3.28
N ARG A 157 -19.85 17.92 2.66
CA ARG A 157 -18.83 18.93 3.01
C ARG A 157 -18.93 19.37 4.47
N SER A 158 -20.16 19.55 4.99
CA SER A 158 -20.34 19.89 6.40
C SER A 158 -19.85 18.79 7.34
N HIS A 159 -20.01 17.52 6.97
CA HIS A 159 -19.47 16.39 7.72
C HIS A 159 -17.93 16.35 7.66
N ILE A 160 -17.31 16.62 6.52
CA ILE A 160 -15.84 16.74 6.37
C ILE A 160 -15.30 17.83 7.32
N ARG A 161 -15.92 19.02 7.29
CA ARG A 161 -15.57 20.15 8.18
C ARG A 161 -15.67 19.76 9.64
N ALA A 162 -16.77 19.13 10.04
CA ALA A 162 -16.99 18.72 11.43
C ALA A 162 -15.92 17.74 11.93
N ILE A 163 -15.50 16.78 11.09
CA ILE A 163 -14.45 15.83 11.42
C ILE A 163 -13.11 16.52 11.58
N ILE A 164 -12.70 17.34 10.60
CA ILE A 164 -11.43 18.08 10.64
C ILE A 164 -11.40 18.99 11.88
N SER A 165 -12.47 19.73 12.14
CA SER A 165 -12.59 20.61 13.30
C SER A 165 -12.46 19.85 14.63
N ALA A 166 -13.12 18.67 14.74
CA ALA A 166 -13.07 17.83 15.94
C ALA A 166 -11.64 17.31 16.19
N GLU A 167 -10.98 16.81 15.17
CA GLU A 167 -9.62 16.27 15.27
C GLU A 167 -8.56 17.38 15.53
N LEU A 168 -8.79 18.59 15.04
CA LEU A 168 -7.97 19.77 15.33
C LEU A 168 -8.41 20.53 16.60
N ARG A 169 -9.43 20.05 17.33
CA ARG A 169 -10.02 20.69 18.53
C ARG A 169 -10.56 22.10 18.26
N GLY A 170 -11.03 22.39 17.07
CA GLY A 170 -11.50 23.72 16.68
C GLY A 170 -10.42 24.82 16.74
N ARG A 171 -9.15 24.47 16.80
CA ARG A 171 -8.06 25.44 16.82
C ARG A 171 -7.76 25.92 15.42
N THR A 172 -7.50 27.20 15.27
CA THR A 172 -6.84 27.75 14.10
C THR A 172 -5.35 27.42 14.21
N CYS A 173 -4.82 26.82 13.18
CA CYS A 173 -3.42 26.41 13.10
C CYS A 173 -2.73 27.20 11.99
N GLU A 174 -1.43 27.38 12.12
CA GLU A 174 -0.65 28.06 11.10
C GLU A 174 0.27 27.06 10.36
N LEU A 175 0.44 27.30 9.09
CA LEU A 175 1.46 26.60 8.33
C LEU A 175 2.85 27.10 8.75
N PRO A 176 3.86 26.24 8.79
CA PRO A 176 5.23 26.69 8.97
C PRO A 176 5.60 27.64 7.83
N ASP A 177 6.45 28.61 8.12
CA ASP A 177 7.04 29.45 7.08
C ASP A 177 7.65 28.57 5.98
N LEU A 178 7.45 28.96 4.71
CA LEU A 178 7.77 28.13 3.57
C LEU A 178 9.27 27.87 3.41
N ASP A 179 10.10 28.90 3.65
CA ASP A 179 11.55 28.78 3.57
C ASP A 179 12.09 27.93 4.73
N THR A 180 11.59 28.13 5.93
CA THR A 180 11.94 27.34 7.12
C THR A 180 11.53 25.88 6.92
N TRP A 181 10.34 25.64 6.37
CA TRP A 181 9.89 24.30 6.06
C TRP A 181 10.79 23.62 5.00
N TRP A 182 11.15 24.35 3.95
CA TRP A 182 12.00 23.81 2.88
C TRP A 182 13.43 23.54 3.34
N THR A 183 14.03 24.42 4.11
CA THR A 183 15.37 24.21 4.66
C THR A 183 15.45 23.02 5.60
N SER A 184 14.34 22.68 6.26
CA SER A 184 14.23 21.48 7.10
C SER A 184 13.80 20.20 6.36
N ARG A 185 13.83 20.17 5.01
CA ARG A 185 13.31 19.06 4.17
C ARG A 185 13.89 17.70 4.48
N TRP A 186 15.11 17.62 5.01
CA TRP A 186 15.71 16.37 5.46
C TRP A 186 14.94 15.68 6.59
N LEU A 187 14.23 16.42 7.41
CA LEU A 187 13.46 15.88 8.53
C LEU A 187 12.13 15.27 8.10
N TRP A 188 11.55 15.75 7.01
CA TRP A 188 10.21 15.32 6.58
C TRP A 188 10.16 14.64 5.20
N CYS A 189 11.13 14.87 4.31
CA CYS A 189 11.15 14.27 2.99
C CYS A 189 11.52 12.79 3.08
N VAL A 190 10.52 11.92 3.02
CA VAL A 190 10.77 10.48 2.98
C VAL A 190 11.31 10.03 1.63
N ASN A 191 12.14 9.01 1.66
CA ASN A 191 12.70 8.42 0.46
C ASN A 191 11.61 7.72 -0.37
N GLY A 192 11.61 7.97 -1.67
CA GLY A 192 10.75 7.35 -2.65
C GLY A 192 11.41 7.45 -4.01
N SER A 193 11.03 6.60 -4.97
CA SER A 193 11.58 6.71 -6.32
C SER A 193 11.08 7.97 -7.00
N GLN A 194 11.99 8.66 -7.68
CA GLN A 194 11.70 9.75 -8.59
C GLN A 194 11.47 9.16 -9.98
N THR A 195 10.39 9.54 -10.65
CA THR A 195 10.15 9.13 -12.03
C THR A 195 10.84 10.08 -13.00
N THR A 196 11.27 9.57 -14.15
CA THR A 196 11.92 10.37 -15.21
C THR A 196 11.03 11.51 -15.69
N LEU A 197 9.72 11.27 -15.84
CA LEU A 197 8.74 12.27 -16.28
C LEU A 197 8.60 13.40 -15.26
N ALA A 198 8.63 13.09 -13.96
CA ALA A 198 8.49 14.07 -12.91
C ALA A 198 9.72 14.98 -12.74
N SER A 199 10.91 14.54 -13.19
CA SER A 199 12.12 15.37 -13.13
C SER A 199 12.09 16.53 -14.13
N HIS A 200 11.39 16.39 -15.25
CA HIS A 200 11.27 17.46 -16.24
C HIS A 200 10.56 18.72 -15.68
N GLY A 201 9.53 18.52 -14.86
CA GLY A 201 8.80 19.65 -14.24
C GLY A 201 9.58 20.36 -13.13
N LEU A 202 10.62 19.74 -12.58
CA LEU A 202 11.45 20.30 -11.52
C LEU A 202 12.79 20.86 -12.01
N GLY A 203 13.10 20.75 -13.32
CA GLY A 203 14.39 21.17 -13.88
C GLY A 203 15.58 20.30 -13.41
N ILE A 204 15.33 19.11 -12.88
CA ILE A 204 16.37 18.19 -12.41
C ILE A 204 16.87 17.35 -13.60
N ASP A 205 18.15 17.38 -13.89
CA ASP A 205 18.77 16.50 -14.87
C ASP A 205 18.85 15.06 -14.31
N HIS A 206 17.88 14.25 -14.69
CA HIS A 206 17.82 12.85 -14.29
C HIS A 206 19.03 12.05 -14.77
N LYS A 207 19.65 12.42 -15.92
CA LYS A 207 20.82 11.73 -16.46
C LYS A 207 22.05 11.92 -15.59
N MET A 208 22.22 13.10 -15.02
CA MET A 208 23.33 13.39 -14.12
C MET A 208 23.32 12.52 -12.85
N TRP A 209 22.13 12.18 -12.35
CA TRP A 209 21.95 11.38 -11.15
C TRP A 209 21.89 9.87 -11.41
N SER A 210 21.52 9.45 -12.63
CA SER A 210 21.38 8.04 -13.00
C SER A 210 22.71 7.37 -13.35
N HIS A 211 23.79 8.11 -13.56
CA HIS A 211 25.11 7.53 -13.90
C HIS A 211 25.71 6.65 -12.81
N SER A 212 25.28 6.82 -11.56
CA SER A 212 25.80 6.04 -10.43
C SER A 212 24.78 5.10 -9.81
N HIS A 213 23.47 5.26 -10.13
CA HIS A 213 22.38 4.48 -9.53
C HIS A 213 21.25 4.27 -10.54
N ASP A 214 20.69 3.07 -10.57
CA ASP A 214 19.53 2.71 -11.42
C ASP A 214 18.26 3.52 -11.12
N ARG A 215 18.24 4.25 -10.00
CA ARG A 215 17.10 5.04 -9.54
C ARG A 215 17.53 6.35 -8.89
N VAL A 216 16.85 7.44 -9.25
CA VAL A 216 16.92 8.69 -8.49
C VAL A 216 15.90 8.64 -7.36
N TYR A 217 16.33 8.96 -6.16
CA TYR A 217 15.46 9.03 -5.00
C TYR A 217 15.00 10.47 -4.75
N ARG A 218 13.77 10.61 -4.23
CA ARG A 218 13.15 11.92 -3.95
C ARG A 218 14.03 12.83 -3.07
N ARG A 219 14.68 12.28 -2.05
CA ARG A 219 15.60 13.04 -1.20
C ARG A 219 16.76 13.63 -1.99
N MET A 220 17.36 12.85 -2.88
CA MET A 220 18.42 13.33 -3.75
C MET A 220 17.93 14.42 -4.70
N ALA A 221 16.73 14.23 -5.28
CA ALA A 221 16.09 15.24 -6.11
C ALA A 221 15.82 16.55 -5.32
N ALA A 222 15.37 16.45 -4.08
CA ALA A 222 15.17 17.61 -3.20
C ALA A 222 16.46 18.39 -2.91
N GLU A 223 17.61 17.70 -2.85
CA GLU A 223 18.92 18.36 -2.65
C GLU A 223 19.36 19.18 -3.86
N ALA A 224 18.94 18.79 -5.07
CA ALA A 224 19.26 19.54 -6.27
C ALA A 224 18.45 20.84 -6.43
N LEU A 225 17.49 21.09 -5.52
CA LEU A 225 16.62 22.26 -5.54
C LEU A 225 17.06 23.26 -4.46
N ASP A 226 17.58 24.41 -4.89
CA ASP A 226 17.98 25.50 -3.98
C ASP A 226 16.78 26.16 -3.31
N ARG A 227 15.62 26.19 -4.01
CA ARG A 227 14.38 26.81 -3.54
C ARG A 227 13.24 25.81 -3.53
N GLU A 228 12.24 26.09 -2.74
CA GLU A 228 11.02 25.31 -2.70
C GLU A 228 10.29 25.35 -4.05
N PRO A 229 9.76 24.22 -4.54
CA PRO A 229 9.12 24.19 -5.84
C PRO A 229 7.62 24.58 -5.82
N LEU A 230 7.02 24.84 -4.66
CA LEU A 230 5.56 25.05 -4.52
C LEU A 230 5.10 26.34 -5.19
N THR A 231 5.89 27.41 -5.07
CA THR A 231 5.55 28.72 -5.67
C THR A 231 5.52 28.67 -7.19
N SER A 232 6.40 27.89 -7.81
CA SER A 232 6.44 27.70 -9.28
C SER A 232 5.53 26.58 -9.78
N TRP A 233 5.12 25.65 -8.94
CA TRP A 233 4.23 24.55 -9.32
C TRP A 233 2.86 25.07 -9.75
N SER A 234 2.36 24.63 -10.90
CA SER A 234 1.08 25.08 -11.47
C SER A 234 -0.15 24.42 -10.83
N GLY A 235 0.03 23.35 -10.07
CA GLY A 235 -1.03 22.44 -9.67
C GLY A 235 -1.11 21.19 -10.54
N ARG A 236 -0.57 21.22 -11.78
CA ARG A 236 -0.55 20.03 -12.64
C ARG A 236 0.19 18.87 -11.98
N THR A 237 -0.45 17.70 -11.94
CA THR A 237 0.10 16.48 -11.34
C THR A 237 0.29 15.42 -12.41
N THR A 238 1.49 14.85 -12.47
CA THR A 238 1.81 13.73 -13.37
C THR A 238 1.82 12.42 -12.57
N VAL A 239 1.09 11.44 -13.07
CA VAL A 239 0.97 10.11 -12.45
C VAL A 239 1.80 9.10 -13.21
N SER A 240 2.63 8.35 -12.52
CA SER A 240 3.35 7.20 -13.04
C SER A 240 2.74 5.90 -12.52
N GLN A 241 2.77 4.88 -13.37
CA GLN A 241 2.20 3.57 -13.08
C GLN A 241 3.30 2.53 -12.87
N SER A 242 3.11 1.66 -11.91
CA SER A 242 4.02 0.55 -11.63
C SER A 242 3.30 -0.64 -11.00
N ILE A 243 3.92 -1.81 -11.09
CA ILE A 243 3.40 -3.02 -10.44
C ILE A 243 4.01 -3.15 -9.06
N LYS A 244 3.19 -3.23 -8.04
CA LYS A 244 3.59 -3.62 -6.69
C LYS A 244 3.42 -5.12 -6.51
N LEU A 245 4.53 -5.78 -6.26
CA LEU A 245 4.55 -7.22 -6.00
C LEU A 245 4.27 -7.46 -4.52
N GLU A 246 3.06 -7.91 -4.22
CA GLU A 246 2.64 -8.29 -2.86
C GLU A 246 2.57 -9.81 -2.71
N ASN A 247 2.45 -10.30 -1.49
CA ASN A 247 2.26 -11.72 -1.26
C ASN A 247 0.94 -12.19 -1.87
N GLY A 248 1.02 -13.21 -2.72
CA GLY A 248 -0.13 -13.84 -3.37
C GLY A 248 -0.84 -12.98 -4.42
N LYS A 249 -0.39 -11.75 -4.72
CA LYS A 249 -1.02 -10.89 -5.72
C LYS A 249 -0.10 -9.80 -6.27
N GLN A 250 -0.53 -9.22 -7.38
CA GLN A 250 0.03 -7.99 -7.94
C GLN A 250 -1.01 -6.88 -7.82
N ARG A 251 -0.56 -5.65 -7.57
CA ARG A 251 -1.40 -4.45 -7.56
C ARG A 251 -0.79 -3.36 -8.43
N ALA A 252 -1.63 -2.58 -9.10
CA ALA A 252 -1.21 -1.35 -9.72
C ALA A 252 -0.97 -0.27 -8.65
N ILE A 253 0.15 0.41 -8.75
CA ILE A 253 0.46 1.62 -8.00
C ILE A 253 0.51 2.80 -8.95
N PHE A 254 -0.23 3.82 -8.61
CA PHE A 254 -0.31 5.09 -9.33
C PHE A 254 0.32 6.18 -8.47
N ALA A 255 1.59 6.47 -8.73
CA ALA A 255 2.38 7.40 -7.93
C ALA A 255 2.33 8.80 -8.54
N CYS A 256 1.91 9.78 -7.76
CA CYS A 256 1.98 11.18 -8.15
C CYS A 256 3.44 11.67 -8.11
N ASP A 257 3.72 12.71 -8.88
CA ASP A 257 5.04 13.29 -9.04
C ASP A 257 5.58 13.92 -7.75
N THR A 258 6.85 14.29 -7.77
CA THR A 258 7.55 14.83 -6.61
C THR A 258 7.14 16.27 -6.29
N ALA A 259 6.77 17.09 -7.27
CA ALA A 259 6.31 18.45 -7.02
C ALA A 259 4.98 18.44 -6.25
N SER A 260 4.02 17.63 -6.70
CA SER A 260 2.76 17.42 -5.98
C SER A 260 3.00 16.82 -4.58
N TYR A 261 3.93 15.86 -4.45
CA TYR A 261 4.29 15.32 -3.14
C TYR A 261 4.77 16.40 -2.18
N PHE A 262 5.63 17.31 -2.62
CA PHE A 262 6.11 18.42 -1.79
C PHE A 262 4.96 19.35 -1.43
N ALA A 263 4.13 19.72 -2.42
CA ALA A 263 2.99 20.61 -2.18
C ALA A 263 2.06 20.06 -1.08
N PHE A 264 1.64 18.81 -1.20
CA PHE A 264 0.81 18.20 -0.16
C PHE A 264 1.54 17.94 1.16
N SER A 265 2.87 17.80 1.15
CA SER A 265 3.65 17.59 2.38
C SER A 265 3.71 18.83 3.27
N TRP A 266 3.59 20.04 2.74
CA TRP A 266 3.62 21.26 3.52
C TRP A 266 2.44 21.30 4.52
N ILE A 267 1.21 21.14 4.04
CA ILE A 267 0.04 21.15 4.92
C ILE A 267 -0.11 19.84 5.71
N LEU A 268 0.08 18.68 5.07
CA LEU A 268 -0.10 17.40 5.74
C LEU A 268 0.94 17.17 6.84
N GLY A 269 2.18 17.63 6.64
CA GLY A 269 3.21 17.56 7.68
C GLY A 269 2.88 18.41 8.90
N ALA A 270 2.19 19.54 8.73
CA ALA A 270 1.68 20.35 9.83
C ALA A 270 0.50 19.68 10.54
N VAL A 271 -0.45 19.14 9.75
CA VAL A 271 -1.62 18.41 10.25
C VAL A 271 -1.22 17.18 11.07
N GLU A 272 -0.34 16.34 10.55
CA GLU A 272 0.10 15.08 11.18
C GLU A 272 0.72 15.28 12.56
N LYS A 273 1.29 16.46 12.84
CA LYS A 273 1.86 16.81 14.15
C LYS A 273 0.82 17.13 15.22
N ILE A 274 -0.35 17.61 14.83
CA ILE A 274 -1.37 18.12 15.75
C ILE A 274 -2.69 17.35 15.69
N TRP A 275 -2.82 16.42 14.75
CA TRP A 275 -3.98 15.54 14.62
C TRP A 275 -4.13 14.66 15.86
N ARG A 276 -5.34 14.60 16.42
CA ARG A 276 -5.55 13.94 17.71
C ARG A 276 -5.56 12.41 17.64
N ASP A 277 -5.84 11.85 16.48
CA ASP A 277 -6.09 10.39 16.33
C ASP A 277 -7.20 9.90 17.31
N ASP A 278 -8.23 10.72 17.53
CA ASP A 278 -9.29 10.39 18.46
C ASP A 278 -10.34 9.49 17.81
N ARG A 279 -10.96 9.95 16.74
CA ARG A 279 -11.96 9.22 15.96
C ARG A 279 -11.42 8.78 14.60
N VAL A 280 -10.67 9.64 13.94
CA VAL A 280 -10.01 9.36 12.67
C VAL A 280 -8.54 9.14 12.92
N ILE A 281 -8.14 7.89 12.93
CA ILE A 281 -6.77 7.48 13.28
C ILE A 281 -5.90 7.48 12.03
N LEU A 282 -4.96 8.41 11.95
CA LEU A 282 -3.96 8.49 10.88
C LEU A 282 -2.73 7.63 11.17
N ASN A 283 -2.38 7.50 12.46
CA ASN A 283 -1.26 6.68 12.89
C ASN A 283 -1.74 5.50 13.77
N PRO A 284 -2.26 4.42 13.16
CA PRO A 284 -2.75 3.27 13.91
C PRO A 284 -1.65 2.58 14.73
N GLY A 285 -0.38 2.73 14.33
CA GLY A 285 0.78 2.18 15.03
C GLY A 285 1.22 2.94 16.28
N ALA A 286 0.63 4.11 16.54
CA ALA A 286 0.95 4.90 17.74
C ALA A 286 0.66 4.09 19.02
N GLY A 287 1.68 3.92 19.87
CA GLY A 287 1.62 3.08 21.06
C GLY A 287 1.75 1.57 20.78
N GLY A 288 2.09 1.17 19.56
CA GLY A 288 2.29 -0.22 19.14
C GLY A 288 1.05 -1.09 19.35
N HIS A 289 1.25 -2.40 19.48
CA HIS A 289 0.15 -3.35 19.69
C HIS A 289 -0.66 -3.06 20.96
N LEU A 290 -0.03 -2.58 22.02
CA LEU A 290 -0.74 -2.20 23.25
C LEU A 290 -1.68 -1.02 23.04
N GLY A 291 -1.26 -0.02 22.25
CA GLY A 291 -2.11 1.12 21.89
C GLY A 291 -3.33 0.69 21.08
N ILE A 292 -3.14 -0.17 20.09
CA ILE A 292 -4.24 -0.74 19.28
C ILE A 292 -5.20 -1.53 20.17
N THR A 293 -4.68 -2.45 20.99
CA THR A 293 -5.49 -3.28 21.89
C THR A 293 -6.30 -2.43 22.87
N LYS A 294 -5.69 -1.35 23.41
CA LYS A 294 -6.36 -0.43 24.31
C LYS A 294 -7.53 0.30 23.63
N ARG A 295 -7.34 0.77 22.40
CA ARG A 295 -8.41 1.42 21.62
C ARG A 295 -9.57 0.47 21.35
N VAL A 296 -9.26 -0.75 20.88
CA VAL A 296 -10.29 -1.78 20.62
C VAL A 296 -11.06 -2.12 21.90
N ARG A 297 -10.36 -2.38 23.01
CA ARG A 297 -11.01 -2.67 24.31
C ARG A 297 -11.85 -1.51 24.81
N ASN A 298 -11.40 -0.26 24.63
CA ASN A 298 -12.17 0.91 25.04
C ASN A 298 -13.46 1.04 24.20
N ALA A 299 -13.38 0.77 22.90
CA ALA A 299 -14.56 0.78 22.01
C ALA A 299 -15.58 -0.33 22.36
N GLN A 300 -15.12 -1.44 22.94
CA GLN A 300 -15.98 -2.56 23.36
C GLN A 300 -16.56 -2.39 24.78
N ARG A 301 -16.09 -1.42 25.56
CA ARG A 301 -16.62 -1.15 26.91
C ARG A 301 -18.08 -0.70 26.81
N GLY A 302 -18.94 -1.29 27.63
CA GLY A 302 -20.37 -0.99 27.61
C GLY A 302 -21.19 -1.81 26.61
N GLY A 303 -20.66 -2.93 26.10
CA GLY A 303 -21.38 -3.82 25.17
C GLY A 303 -21.30 -3.39 23.70
N GLY A 304 -20.38 -2.51 23.37
CA GLY A 304 -20.14 -2.08 21.97
C GLY A 304 -19.71 -3.24 21.07
N VAL A 305 -20.14 -3.21 19.82
CA VAL A 305 -19.77 -4.16 18.78
C VAL A 305 -18.81 -3.49 17.79
N ASN A 306 -17.73 -4.18 17.46
CA ASN A 306 -16.83 -3.72 16.41
C ASN A 306 -17.39 -4.09 15.04
N LEU A 307 -17.67 -3.08 14.21
CA LEU A 307 -18.00 -3.26 12.81
C LEU A 307 -16.76 -3.03 11.97
N MET A 308 -16.34 -4.04 11.20
CA MET A 308 -15.27 -3.92 10.22
C MET A 308 -15.88 -3.84 8.83
N LEU A 309 -15.59 -2.74 8.13
CA LEU A 309 -15.98 -2.50 6.75
C LEU A 309 -14.73 -2.47 5.89
N ASP A 310 -14.77 -3.14 4.76
CA ASP A 310 -13.77 -3.06 3.69
C ASP A 310 -14.43 -2.64 2.39
N TYR A 311 -13.77 -1.78 1.63
CA TYR A 311 -14.28 -1.26 0.38
C TYR A 311 -13.59 -1.93 -0.80
N ASP A 312 -14.38 -2.28 -1.81
CA ASP A 312 -13.83 -2.68 -3.10
C ASP A 312 -13.37 -1.44 -3.86
N ASP A 313 -12.06 -1.29 -4.03
CA ASP A 313 -11.42 -0.15 -4.69
C ASP A 313 -11.85 1.22 -4.14
N PHE A 314 -11.63 1.43 -2.84
CA PHE A 314 -12.09 2.63 -2.13
C PHE A 314 -11.65 3.96 -2.78
N ASN A 315 -10.47 3.98 -3.39
CA ASN A 315 -9.97 5.16 -4.10
C ASN A 315 -10.88 5.63 -5.25
N SER A 316 -11.68 4.75 -5.83
CA SER A 316 -12.64 5.08 -6.89
C SER A 316 -13.99 5.61 -6.39
N HIS A 317 -14.20 5.66 -5.09
CA HIS A 317 -15.45 6.15 -4.49
C HIS A 317 -15.49 7.66 -4.28
N HIS A 318 -14.37 8.36 -4.46
CA HIS A 318 -14.26 9.79 -4.14
C HIS A 318 -14.50 10.65 -5.37
N ALA A 319 -15.50 11.53 -5.31
CA ALA A 319 -15.66 12.59 -6.30
C ALA A 319 -14.49 13.60 -6.19
N THR A 320 -14.11 14.19 -7.30
CA THR A 320 -13.07 15.23 -7.36
C THR A 320 -13.39 16.39 -6.42
N GLU A 321 -14.63 16.86 -6.44
CA GLU A 321 -15.12 17.95 -5.59
C GLU A 321 -15.05 17.58 -4.09
N THR A 322 -15.26 16.31 -3.76
CA THR A 322 -15.15 15.82 -2.37
C THR A 322 -13.70 15.85 -1.89
N MET A 323 -12.75 15.42 -2.74
CA MET A 323 -11.32 15.49 -2.43
C MET A 323 -10.83 16.94 -2.33
N GLN A 324 -11.31 17.82 -3.21
CA GLN A 324 -11.03 19.26 -3.15
C GLN A 324 -11.60 19.87 -1.85
N ALA A 325 -12.80 19.47 -1.43
CA ALA A 325 -13.42 19.95 -0.19
C ALA A 325 -12.60 19.58 1.05
N VAL A 326 -11.99 18.39 1.09
CA VAL A 326 -11.09 18.00 2.19
C VAL A 326 -9.96 19.02 2.35
N PHE A 327 -9.30 19.40 1.26
CA PHE A 327 -8.19 20.35 1.32
C PHE A 327 -8.66 21.80 1.46
N ASP A 328 -9.85 22.15 0.97
CA ASP A 328 -10.48 23.43 1.22
C ASP A 328 -10.69 23.68 2.71
N GLU A 329 -11.30 22.72 3.40
CA GLU A 329 -11.55 22.79 4.84
C GLU A 329 -10.25 22.77 5.65
N LEU A 330 -9.26 21.99 5.17
CA LEU A 330 -7.96 21.96 5.80
C LEU A 330 -7.20 23.28 5.65
N CYS A 331 -7.18 23.86 4.46
CA CYS A 331 -6.57 25.15 4.18
C CYS A 331 -7.23 26.27 4.97
N ALA A 332 -8.56 26.21 5.14
CA ALA A 332 -9.29 27.16 5.97
C ALA A 332 -8.87 27.04 7.46
N ALA A 333 -8.74 25.82 7.98
CA ALA A 333 -8.32 25.57 9.37
C ALA A 333 -6.89 26.05 9.66
N PHE A 334 -6.01 26.04 8.64
CA PHE A 334 -4.62 26.48 8.73
C PHE A 334 -4.36 27.90 8.23
N ASN A 335 -5.40 28.62 7.88
CA ASN A 335 -5.29 29.96 7.28
C ASN A 335 -4.28 30.01 6.11
N ALA A 336 -4.31 28.94 5.27
CA ALA A 336 -3.36 28.77 4.20
C ALA A 336 -3.52 29.83 3.11
N PRO A 337 -2.44 30.29 2.44
CA PRO A 337 -2.51 31.28 1.37
C PRO A 337 -3.44 30.83 0.25
N HIS A 338 -4.20 31.78 -0.32
CA HIS A 338 -5.16 31.50 -1.40
C HIS A 338 -4.50 30.83 -2.61
N TRP A 339 -3.33 31.32 -3.04
CA TRP A 339 -2.59 30.75 -4.16
C TRP A 339 -2.27 29.25 -3.97
N TYR A 340 -1.94 28.87 -2.75
CA TYR A 340 -1.62 27.49 -2.40
C TYR A 340 -2.86 26.60 -2.41
N ARG A 341 -3.94 27.07 -1.80
CA ARG A 341 -5.24 26.41 -1.80
C ARG A 341 -5.72 26.09 -3.22
N GLU A 342 -5.67 27.07 -4.14
CA GLU A 342 -6.10 26.88 -5.51
C GLU A 342 -5.22 25.85 -6.25
N LYS A 343 -3.92 25.84 -6.02
CA LYS A 343 -3.02 24.84 -6.61
C LYS A 343 -3.32 23.43 -6.14
N LEU A 344 -3.59 23.23 -4.84
CA LEU A 344 -4.00 21.92 -4.31
C LEU A 344 -5.32 21.45 -4.95
N LYS A 345 -6.29 22.32 -5.15
CA LYS A 345 -7.55 22.00 -5.84
C LYS A 345 -7.31 21.63 -7.29
N THR A 346 -6.53 22.43 -8.00
CA THR A 346 -6.18 22.21 -9.39
C THR A 346 -5.54 20.83 -9.60
N SER A 347 -4.76 20.35 -8.64
CA SER A 347 -4.06 19.05 -8.76
C SER A 347 -4.99 17.84 -8.88
N PHE A 348 -6.25 17.97 -8.47
CA PHE A 348 -7.25 16.91 -8.65
C PHE A 348 -7.98 16.97 -9.98
N THR A 349 -7.96 18.11 -10.68
CA THR A 349 -8.59 18.29 -11.98
C THR A 349 -7.58 18.30 -13.13
N ASP A 350 -6.35 18.76 -12.89
CA ASP A 350 -5.24 18.77 -13.86
C ASP A 350 -4.24 17.64 -13.53
N MET A 351 -4.76 16.41 -13.49
CA MET A 351 -3.99 15.20 -13.23
C MET A 351 -3.86 14.36 -14.49
N HIS A 352 -2.64 13.99 -14.85
CA HIS A 352 -2.33 13.35 -16.11
C HIS A 352 -1.51 12.07 -15.95
N MET A 353 -1.73 11.11 -16.83
CA MET A 353 -1.02 9.84 -16.88
C MET A 353 -0.60 9.51 -18.31
N MET A 354 0.66 9.18 -18.50
CA MET A 354 1.16 8.73 -19.79
C MET A 354 0.87 7.23 -19.96
N ILE A 355 0.04 6.85 -20.92
CA ILE A 355 -0.30 5.46 -21.22
C ILE A 355 0.09 5.16 -22.67
N ASN A 356 1.06 4.27 -22.86
CA ASN A 356 1.58 3.90 -24.19
C ASN A 356 1.98 5.12 -25.06
N GLY A 357 2.58 6.14 -24.44
CA GLY A 357 3.00 7.35 -25.14
C GLY A 357 1.91 8.40 -25.35
N VAL A 358 0.69 8.15 -24.89
CA VAL A 358 -0.45 9.11 -24.95
C VAL A 358 -0.65 9.73 -23.57
N ASP A 359 -0.72 11.08 -23.53
CA ASP A 359 -1.06 11.82 -22.32
C ASP A 359 -2.58 11.79 -22.11
N MET A 360 -3.03 11.18 -21.03
CA MET A 360 -4.45 11.02 -20.70
C MET A 360 -4.77 11.71 -19.37
N THR A 361 -5.88 12.44 -19.34
CA THR A 361 -6.39 13.02 -18.10
C THR A 361 -6.98 11.93 -17.20
N VAL A 362 -6.64 11.96 -15.93
CA VAL A 362 -7.21 11.06 -14.92
C VAL A 362 -8.64 11.47 -14.60
N ALA A 363 -9.54 10.52 -14.54
CA ALA A 363 -10.98 10.73 -14.43
C ALA A 363 -11.50 10.93 -12.99
N GLY A 364 -10.74 11.62 -12.15
CA GLY A 364 -11.22 12.02 -10.82
C GLY A 364 -11.27 10.90 -9.79
N THR A 365 -10.27 10.00 -9.80
CA THR A 365 -10.09 9.02 -8.73
C THR A 365 -8.87 9.37 -7.88
N LEU A 366 -8.86 8.93 -6.62
CA LEU A 366 -7.68 9.08 -5.77
C LEU A 366 -6.57 8.12 -6.21
N MET A 367 -5.39 8.66 -6.47
CA MET A 367 -4.23 7.83 -6.81
C MET A 367 -3.65 7.13 -5.59
N SER A 368 -3.34 5.83 -5.72
CA SER A 368 -2.84 5.01 -4.62
C SER A 368 -1.49 5.47 -4.06
N GLY A 369 -0.70 6.19 -4.85
CA GLY A 369 0.58 6.80 -4.46
C GLY A 369 0.53 8.32 -4.28
N HIS A 370 -0.65 8.91 -4.11
CA HIS A 370 -0.79 10.32 -3.74
C HIS A 370 -0.32 10.54 -2.30
N ARG A 371 0.34 11.68 -2.00
CA ARG A 371 0.85 11.97 -0.65
C ARG A 371 -0.25 11.96 0.41
N GLY A 372 -1.44 12.39 0.03
CA GLY A 372 -2.60 12.47 0.93
C GLY A 372 -3.49 11.22 0.95
N THR A 373 -3.13 10.11 0.30
CA THR A 373 -4.03 8.94 0.17
C THR A 373 -4.58 8.47 1.51
N THR A 374 -3.73 8.26 2.50
CA THR A 374 -4.15 7.83 3.85
C THR A 374 -5.05 8.86 4.51
N PHE A 375 -4.68 10.14 4.42
CA PHE A 375 -5.46 11.23 5.02
C PHE A 375 -6.85 11.35 4.39
N ILE A 376 -6.90 11.44 3.06
CA ILE A 376 -8.16 11.54 2.30
C ILE A 376 -9.06 10.36 2.61
N ASN A 377 -8.55 9.13 2.47
CA ASN A 377 -9.32 7.92 2.74
C ASN A 377 -9.86 7.89 4.18
N SER A 378 -9.05 8.23 5.16
CA SER A 378 -9.47 8.19 6.57
C SER A 378 -10.53 9.24 6.90
N VAL A 379 -10.36 10.47 6.41
CA VAL A 379 -11.33 11.56 6.62
C VAL A 379 -12.63 11.26 5.87
N LEU A 380 -12.55 10.82 4.61
CA LEU A 380 -13.74 10.56 3.81
C LEU A 380 -14.48 9.31 4.29
N ASN A 381 -13.80 8.26 4.72
CA ASN A 381 -14.45 7.12 5.36
C ASN A 381 -15.31 7.58 6.56
N ALA A 382 -14.73 8.37 7.45
CA ALA A 382 -15.46 8.91 8.59
C ALA A 382 -16.61 9.84 8.15
N ALA A 383 -16.41 10.66 7.12
CA ALA A 383 -17.44 11.56 6.59
C ALA A 383 -18.62 10.78 5.98
N TYR A 384 -18.34 9.72 5.21
CA TYR A 384 -19.39 8.87 4.63
C TYR A 384 -20.17 8.13 5.70
N ILE A 385 -19.52 7.58 6.72
CA ILE A 385 -20.18 6.93 7.84
C ILE A 385 -21.08 7.96 8.57
N ARG A 386 -20.51 9.14 8.90
CA ARG A 386 -21.25 10.21 9.57
C ARG A 386 -22.43 10.69 8.75
N TYR A 387 -22.31 10.78 7.44
CA TYR A 387 -23.40 11.12 6.52
C TYR A 387 -24.50 10.06 6.54
N ALA A 388 -24.13 8.78 6.49
CA ALA A 388 -25.06 7.67 6.44
C ALA A 388 -25.84 7.44 7.75
N VAL A 389 -25.19 7.61 8.91
CA VAL A 389 -25.80 7.34 10.23
C VAL A 389 -26.34 8.59 10.93
N GLY A 390 -26.06 9.77 10.38
CA GLY A 390 -26.37 11.07 10.99
C GLY A 390 -25.31 11.52 12.00
N GLY A 391 -25.12 12.84 12.05
CA GLY A 391 -24.05 13.46 12.85
C GLY A 391 -24.11 13.13 14.34
N ASP A 392 -25.27 13.14 14.94
CA ASP A 392 -25.47 12.88 16.37
C ASP A 392 -25.19 11.42 16.75
N THR A 393 -25.57 10.48 15.89
CA THR A 393 -25.29 9.06 16.08
C THR A 393 -23.78 8.77 15.99
N PHE A 394 -23.10 9.41 15.05
CA PHE A 394 -21.65 9.25 14.89
C PHE A 394 -20.87 9.81 16.10
N MET A 395 -21.39 10.81 16.77
CA MET A 395 -20.72 11.47 17.92
C MET A 395 -20.91 10.72 19.25
N ARG A 396 -21.83 9.78 19.32
CA ARG A 396 -22.07 8.90 20.48
C ARG A 396 -21.14 7.69 20.44
#